data_8d8397e3c379f7a7c64d259e110e7783
#
_entry.id   8d8397e3c379f7a7c64d259e110e7783
#
_cell.length_a   1.000
_cell.length_b   1.000
_cell.length_c   1.000
_cell.angle_alpha   90.00
_cell.angle_beta   90.00
_cell.angle_gamma   90.00
#
_symmetry.space_group_name_H-M   'P 1'
#
loop_
_entity.id
_entity.type
_entity.pdbx_description
1 polymer ?
#
loop_
_entity_poly.entity_id
_entity_poly.type
_entity_poly.pdbx_seq_one_letter_code
_entity_poly.pdbx_strand_id
1 'polypeptide(L)'
;MQRSKAFFLNGGTGRLLCAIPALEKYLEESGDENFIIVCEGGTDVFKGHPTLDKRVYDNWHKDLFRDKLVNMDVISLEPYRVWEYYNQKCSIAQAFDIEINNKGIRPLPKPTLRLSKDELLSGRQLVNEVKEKIKKDKVVVFQPFGRGIEHIDGSFVDRSNRSFEFRDIKNIIRRLQDKNYAVILMSEFGVDFKEANLKDELAMPENVGIRVWAAIIKYADHFLGCDSLGQHLAYCVDSKSTVVTGSTFPINVSYPDCKHVNILDMGELEREYSPIRIAVDERLDRKHEGIMSMNDDIIKVVIETVTGKK
;
A
#
# COMPACT_ATOMS: atom_id res chain seq x y z
N MET A 1 -14.89 -6.56 -35.93
CA MET A 1 -15.00 -6.86 -34.50
C MET A 1 -13.88 -6.13 -33.78
N GLN A 2 -14.20 -5.43 -32.72
CA GLN A 2 -13.18 -4.85 -31.84
C GLN A 2 -12.48 -6.00 -31.10
N ARG A 3 -11.13 -5.96 -31.03
CA ARG A 3 -10.37 -6.97 -30.31
C ARG A 3 -10.52 -6.73 -28.80
N SER A 4 -10.58 -7.82 -28.02
CA SER A 4 -10.52 -7.73 -26.58
C SER A 4 -9.16 -7.24 -26.10
N LYS A 5 -9.13 -6.57 -24.97
CA LYS A 5 -7.92 -5.97 -24.42
C LYS A 5 -7.20 -6.88 -23.43
N ALA A 6 -5.87 -6.81 -23.43
CA ALA A 6 -5.02 -7.39 -22.40
C ALA A 6 -4.29 -6.24 -21.67
N PHE A 7 -4.67 -5.97 -20.41
CA PHE A 7 -4.07 -4.93 -19.59
C PHE A 7 -2.87 -5.47 -18.82
N PHE A 8 -1.70 -4.93 -19.08
CA PHE A 8 -0.49 -5.26 -18.38
C PHE A 8 -0.29 -4.31 -17.20
N LEU A 9 -0.24 -4.89 -16.01
CA LEU A 9 -0.01 -4.20 -14.73
C LEU A 9 1.36 -4.58 -14.20
N ASN A 10 2.28 -3.65 -14.21
CA ASN A 10 3.59 -3.79 -13.60
C ASN A 10 3.62 -3.17 -12.20
N GLY A 11 4.69 -3.44 -11.44
CA GLY A 11 4.96 -2.81 -10.15
C GLY A 11 4.43 -3.59 -8.94
N GLY A 12 4.31 -2.91 -7.80
CA GLY A 12 3.97 -3.56 -6.53
C GLY A 12 2.47 -3.77 -6.33
N THR A 13 2.14 -4.66 -5.41
CA THR A 13 0.76 -5.07 -5.08
C THR A 13 -0.17 -3.90 -4.72
N GLY A 14 0.34 -2.85 -4.06
CA GLY A 14 -0.45 -1.65 -3.78
C GLY A 14 -0.96 -0.96 -5.04
N ARG A 15 -0.14 -0.95 -6.10
CA ARG A 15 -0.53 -0.41 -7.42
C ARG A 15 -1.62 -1.27 -8.06
N LEU A 16 -1.56 -2.60 -7.91
CA LEU A 16 -2.61 -3.49 -8.42
C LEU A 16 -3.94 -3.23 -7.72
N LEU A 17 -3.93 -3.06 -6.40
CA LEU A 17 -5.14 -2.68 -5.65
C LEU A 17 -5.76 -1.38 -6.19
N CYS A 18 -4.95 -0.38 -6.49
CA CYS A 18 -5.41 0.89 -7.04
C CYS A 18 -6.00 0.77 -8.45
N ALA A 19 -5.62 -0.26 -9.24
CA ALA A 19 -6.16 -0.49 -10.58
C ALA A 19 -7.55 -1.17 -10.56
N ILE A 20 -7.90 -1.89 -9.48
CA ILE A 20 -9.15 -2.65 -9.39
C ILE A 20 -10.40 -1.82 -9.74
N PRO A 21 -10.62 -0.63 -9.16
CA PRO A 21 -11.82 0.15 -9.47
C PRO A 21 -11.96 0.53 -10.94
N ALA A 22 -10.84 0.84 -11.60
CA ALA A 22 -10.83 1.17 -13.01
C ALA A 22 -11.15 -0.04 -13.90
N LEU A 23 -10.66 -1.21 -13.53
CA LEU A 23 -10.95 -2.48 -14.22
C LEU A 23 -12.39 -2.93 -14.03
N GLU A 24 -12.96 -2.72 -12.82
CA GLU A 24 -14.39 -2.94 -12.57
C GLU A 24 -15.24 -2.03 -13.47
N LYS A 25 -14.88 -0.75 -13.58
CA LYS A 25 -15.54 0.20 -14.48
C LYS A 25 -15.41 -0.17 -15.95
N TYR A 26 -14.23 -0.67 -16.35
CA TYR A 26 -14.05 -1.16 -17.71
C TYR A 26 -15.02 -2.30 -18.05
N LEU A 27 -15.15 -3.27 -17.15
CA LEU A 27 -16.10 -4.38 -17.33
C LEU A 27 -17.54 -3.90 -17.44
N GLU A 28 -17.94 -2.92 -16.61
CA GLU A 28 -19.30 -2.38 -16.61
C GLU A 28 -19.63 -1.58 -17.89
N GLU A 29 -18.66 -0.85 -18.44
CA GLU A 29 -18.91 0.19 -19.44
C GLU A 29 -18.48 -0.19 -20.86
N SER A 30 -17.51 -1.10 -21.04
CA SER A 30 -16.93 -1.39 -22.36
C SER A 30 -17.69 -2.44 -23.17
N GLY A 31 -18.40 -3.34 -22.50
CA GLY A 31 -18.97 -4.54 -23.13
C GLY A 31 -17.92 -5.59 -23.56
N ASP A 32 -16.64 -5.39 -23.23
CA ASP A 32 -15.57 -6.38 -23.49
C ASP A 32 -15.56 -7.45 -22.40
N GLU A 33 -16.36 -8.47 -22.58
CA GLU A 33 -16.46 -9.57 -21.63
C GLU A 33 -15.23 -10.50 -21.61
N ASN A 34 -14.30 -10.35 -22.56
CA ASN A 34 -13.16 -11.26 -22.74
C ASN A 34 -11.81 -10.62 -22.40
N PHE A 35 -11.77 -9.38 -21.91
CA PHE A 35 -10.49 -8.78 -21.52
C PHE A 35 -9.79 -9.57 -20.43
N ILE A 36 -8.47 -9.49 -20.42
CA ILE A 36 -7.63 -10.11 -19.40
C ILE A 36 -6.70 -9.09 -18.75
N ILE A 37 -6.19 -9.49 -17.59
CA ILE A 37 -5.25 -8.71 -16.78
C ILE A 37 -4.00 -9.56 -16.63
N VAL A 38 -2.84 -9.00 -16.98
CA VAL A 38 -1.54 -9.66 -16.83
C VAL A 38 -0.72 -8.88 -15.82
N CYS A 39 -0.28 -9.53 -14.74
CA CYS A 39 0.45 -8.90 -13.65
C CYS A 39 1.89 -9.43 -13.55
N GLU A 40 2.81 -8.56 -13.15
CA GLU A 40 4.20 -8.94 -12.80
C GLU A 40 4.33 -9.51 -11.37
N GLY A 41 3.31 -10.21 -10.90
CA GLY A 41 3.19 -10.71 -9.54
C GLY A 41 2.08 -10.00 -8.76
N GLY A 42 1.86 -10.39 -7.50
CA GLY A 42 0.81 -9.81 -6.65
C GLY A 42 -0.62 -10.15 -7.07
N THR A 43 -0.82 -11.15 -7.91
CA THR A 43 -2.14 -11.60 -8.40
C THR A 43 -3.10 -11.99 -7.27
N ASP A 44 -2.58 -12.31 -6.10
CA ASP A 44 -3.38 -12.72 -4.92
C ASP A 44 -4.45 -11.70 -4.52
N VAL A 45 -4.26 -10.41 -4.80
CA VAL A 45 -5.26 -9.38 -4.44
C VAL A 45 -6.57 -9.54 -5.22
N PHE A 46 -6.55 -10.21 -6.36
CA PHE A 46 -7.72 -10.49 -7.17
C PHE A 46 -8.44 -11.80 -6.77
N LYS A 47 -7.82 -12.63 -5.95
CA LYS A 47 -8.38 -13.92 -5.55
C LYS A 47 -9.74 -13.76 -4.85
N GLY A 48 -10.75 -14.45 -5.35
CA GLY A 48 -12.11 -14.36 -4.87
C GLY A 48 -12.84 -13.07 -5.26
N HIS A 49 -12.24 -12.23 -6.10
CA HIS A 49 -12.92 -11.07 -6.66
C HIS A 49 -14.09 -11.52 -7.55
N PRO A 50 -15.30 -10.98 -7.38
CA PRO A 50 -16.50 -11.51 -8.01
C PRO A 50 -16.46 -11.54 -9.54
N THR A 51 -15.75 -10.60 -10.15
CA THR A 51 -15.74 -10.44 -11.62
C THR A 51 -14.35 -10.53 -12.24
N LEU A 52 -13.28 -10.20 -11.50
CA LEU A 52 -11.92 -10.11 -12.04
C LEU A 52 -11.06 -11.35 -11.80
N ASP A 53 -11.34 -12.18 -10.79
CA ASP A 53 -10.51 -13.33 -10.38
C ASP A 53 -10.10 -14.24 -11.57
N LYS A 54 -11.06 -14.59 -12.41
CA LYS A 54 -10.84 -15.50 -13.56
C LYS A 54 -10.16 -14.84 -14.76
N ARG A 55 -9.90 -13.53 -14.72
CA ARG A 55 -9.31 -12.74 -15.81
C ARG A 55 -7.84 -12.46 -15.60
N VAL A 56 -7.32 -12.77 -14.40
CA VAL A 56 -5.97 -12.41 -13.98
C VAL A 56 -4.99 -13.54 -14.25
N TYR A 57 -3.89 -13.19 -14.86
CA TYR A 57 -2.77 -14.07 -15.17
C TYR A 57 -1.47 -13.44 -14.65
N ASP A 58 -0.58 -14.28 -14.14
CA ASP A 58 0.80 -13.89 -13.89
C ASP A 58 1.56 -13.84 -15.22
N ASN A 59 2.52 -12.92 -15.37
CA ASN A 59 3.33 -12.81 -16.59
C ASN A 59 4.19 -14.07 -16.86
N TRP A 60 4.36 -14.94 -15.85
CA TRP A 60 5.00 -16.25 -15.97
C TRP A 60 4.03 -17.38 -16.33
N HIS A 61 2.76 -17.06 -16.57
CA HIS A 61 1.76 -18.07 -16.96
C HIS A 61 2.23 -18.83 -18.19
N LYS A 62 2.25 -20.17 -18.10
CA LYS A 62 2.71 -21.03 -19.19
C LYS A 62 1.87 -20.75 -20.44
N ASP A 63 2.56 -20.59 -21.56
CA ASP A 63 1.94 -20.35 -22.88
C ASP A 63 1.07 -19.07 -22.94
N LEU A 64 1.31 -18.09 -22.08
CA LEU A 64 0.54 -16.83 -21.98
C LEU A 64 0.32 -16.19 -23.36
N PHE A 65 1.40 -16.06 -24.16
CA PHE A 65 1.33 -15.44 -25.48
C PHE A 65 0.44 -16.23 -26.44
N ARG A 66 0.68 -17.55 -26.56
CA ARG A 66 -0.02 -18.40 -27.52
C ARG A 66 -1.50 -18.59 -27.17
N ASP A 67 -1.80 -18.78 -25.89
CA ASP A 67 -3.12 -19.23 -25.46
C ASP A 67 -4.02 -18.07 -24.99
N LYS A 68 -3.44 -16.94 -24.61
CA LYS A 68 -4.17 -15.82 -24.01
C LYS A 68 -4.05 -14.51 -24.79
N LEU A 69 -2.86 -14.18 -25.29
CA LEU A 69 -2.62 -12.87 -25.90
C LEU A 69 -2.87 -12.83 -27.42
N VAL A 70 -2.93 -14.00 -28.08
CA VAL A 70 -3.20 -14.05 -29.51
C VAL A 70 -4.53 -13.37 -29.82
N ASN A 71 -4.51 -12.45 -30.77
CA ASN A 71 -5.65 -11.63 -31.19
C ASN A 71 -6.18 -10.64 -30.14
N MET A 72 -5.43 -10.32 -29.12
CA MET A 72 -5.78 -9.26 -28.16
C MET A 72 -5.02 -7.96 -28.46
N ASP A 73 -5.61 -6.84 -28.09
CA ASP A 73 -4.93 -5.55 -28.05
C ASP A 73 -4.23 -5.41 -26.70
N VAL A 74 -2.89 -5.49 -26.73
CA VAL A 74 -2.06 -5.42 -25.53
C VAL A 74 -1.84 -3.97 -25.13
N ILE A 75 -2.16 -3.62 -23.89
CA ILE A 75 -2.02 -2.28 -23.31
C ILE A 75 -1.16 -2.34 -22.05
N SER A 76 0.01 -1.72 -22.09
CA SER A 76 0.87 -1.56 -20.93
C SER A 76 0.50 -0.28 -20.20
N LEU A 77 0.00 -0.43 -18.98
CA LEU A 77 -0.49 0.69 -18.17
C LEU A 77 0.64 1.38 -17.40
N GLU A 78 0.72 2.70 -17.51
CA GLU A 78 1.71 3.52 -16.82
C GLU A 78 1.09 4.79 -16.23
N PRO A 79 0.28 4.67 -15.15
CA PRO A 79 -0.50 5.76 -14.59
C PRO A 79 0.34 6.95 -14.12
N TYR A 80 1.63 6.76 -13.84
CA TYR A 80 2.53 7.84 -13.46
C TYR A 80 2.78 8.86 -14.59
N ARG A 81 2.50 8.49 -15.86
CA ARG A 81 2.65 9.35 -17.03
C ARG A 81 1.37 10.07 -17.40
N VAL A 82 0.26 9.77 -16.74
CA VAL A 82 -1.01 10.48 -16.93
C VAL A 82 -0.83 11.93 -16.50
N TRP A 83 -1.17 12.88 -17.37
CA TRP A 83 -0.98 14.30 -17.13
C TRP A 83 -1.62 14.76 -15.81
N GLU A 84 -2.84 14.31 -15.53
CA GLU A 84 -3.59 14.64 -14.33
C GLU A 84 -2.91 14.12 -13.06
N TYR A 85 -2.31 12.94 -13.13
CA TYR A 85 -1.52 12.39 -12.02
C TYR A 85 -0.23 13.19 -11.81
N TYR A 86 0.51 13.41 -12.89
CA TYR A 86 1.78 14.13 -12.84
C TYR A 86 1.61 15.56 -12.29
N ASN A 87 0.48 16.20 -12.60
CA ASN A 87 0.15 17.54 -12.13
C ASN A 87 -0.69 17.56 -10.83
N GLN A 88 -0.70 16.47 -10.07
CA GLN A 88 -1.37 16.36 -8.77
C GLN A 88 -2.87 16.70 -8.82
N LYS A 89 -3.56 16.30 -9.88
CA LYS A 89 -5.00 16.51 -10.07
C LYS A 89 -5.82 15.29 -9.68
N CYS A 90 -5.21 14.11 -9.66
CA CYS A 90 -5.93 12.85 -9.41
C CYS A 90 -5.07 11.84 -8.64
N SER A 91 -5.76 10.86 -8.05
CA SER A 91 -5.13 9.69 -7.44
C SER A 91 -4.61 8.71 -8.49
N ILE A 92 -3.74 7.78 -8.06
CA ILE A 92 -3.26 6.70 -8.93
C ILE A 92 -4.42 5.82 -9.44
N ALA A 93 -5.48 5.61 -8.66
CA ALA A 93 -6.65 4.87 -9.10
C ALA A 93 -7.38 5.59 -10.25
N GLN A 94 -7.55 6.91 -10.15
CA GLN A 94 -8.14 7.73 -11.22
C GLN A 94 -7.23 7.80 -12.44
N ALA A 95 -5.91 7.80 -12.27
CA ALA A 95 -4.98 7.73 -13.38
C ALA A 95 -5.10 6.40 -14.15
N PHE A 96 -5.28 5.28 -13.45
CA PHE A 96 -5.63 4.02 -14.08
C PHE A 96 -6.95 4.10 -14.84
N ASP A 97 -7.96 4.76 -14.27
CA ASP A 97 -9.25 4.92 -14.94
C ASP A 97 -9.15 5.75 -16.23
N ILE A 98 -8.33 6.80 -16.21
CA ILE A 98 -8.05 7.61 -17.40
C ILE A 98 -7.41 6.75 -18.51
N GLU A 99 -6.39 5.94 -18.18
CA GLU A 99 -5.72 5.09 -19.17
C GLU A 99 -6.60 3.93 -19.67
N ILE A 100 -7.33 3.27 -18.77
CA ILE A 100 -8.12 2.09 -19.09
C ILE A 100 -9.41 2.47 -19.83
N ASN A 101 -10.11 3.49 -19.33
CA ASN A 101 -11.46 3.84 -19.76
C ASN A 101 -11.53 5.08 -20.67
N ASN A 102 -10.41 5.80 -20.81
CA ASN A 102 -10.34 7.05 -21.58
C ASN A 102 -11.41 8.05 -21.14
N LYS A 103 -11.60 8.17 -19.82
CA LYS A 103 -12.52 9.14 -19.18
C LYS A 103 -11.70 10.20 -18.46
N GLY A 104 -12.28 11.34 -18.21
CA GLY A 104 -11.69 12.36 -17.34
C GLY A 104 -11.68 11.91 -15.87
N ILE A 105 -11.19 12.78 -14.98
CA ILE A 105 -11.21 12.53 -13.53
C ILE A 105 -12.66 12.34 -13.07
N ARG A 106 -12.93 11.24 -12.42
CA ARG A 106 -14.23 10.90 -11.84
C ARG A 106 -14.10 10.15 -10.52
N PRO A 107 -15.15 10.17 -9.68
CA PRO A 107 -15.19 9.34 -8.48
C PRO A 107 -15.12 7.86 -8.83
N LEU A 108 -14.31 7.11 -8.08
CA LEU A 108 -14.20 5.68 -8.20
C LEU A 108 -14.61 5.00 -6.88
N PRO A 109 -15.17 3.78 -6.94
CA PRO A 109 -15.43 3.01 -5.74
C PRO A 109 -14.12 2.62 -5.04
N LYS A 110 -14.25 2.22 -3.79
CA LYS A 110 -13.14 1.59 -3.06
C LYS A 110 -12.76 0.26 -3.73
N PRO A 111 -11.45 -0.08 -3.80
CA PRO A 111 -11.03 -1.37 -4.36
C PRO A 111 -11.68 -2.55 -3.66
N THR A 112 -12.21 -3.50 -4.43
CA THR A 112 -12.80 -4.72 -3.89
C THR A 112 -11.71 -5.72 -3.52
N LEU A 113 -11.50 -5.97 -2.23
CA LEU A 113 -10.64 -7.01 -1.69
C LEU A 113 -11.47 -8.04 -0.92
N ARG A 114 -11.62 -9.25 -1.46
CA ARG A 114 -12.40 -10.33 -0.85
C ARG A 114 -11.50 -11.29 -0.07
N LEU A 115 -11.57 -11.25 1.25
CA LEU A 115 -10.85 -12.17 2.12
C LEU A 115 -11.70 -13.42 2.39
N SER A 116 -11.05 -14.59 2.39
CA SER A 116 -11.67 -15.85 2.76
C SER A 116 -11.90 -15.92 4.28
N LYS A 117 -12.74 -16.88 4.71
CA LYS A 117 -12.97 -17.14 6.14
C LYS A 117 -11.69 -17.52 6.86
N ASP A 118 -10.83 -18.31 6.21
CA ASP A 118 -9.56 -18.78 6.79
C ASP A 118 -8.57 -17.62 6.95
N GLU A 119 -8.47 -16.72 5.97
CA GLU A 119 -7.64 -15.53 6.07
C GLU A 119 -8.12 -14.58 7.18
N LEU A 120 -9.43 -14.39 7.29
CA LEU A 120 -10.02 -13.60 8.36
C LEU A 120 -9.77 -14.23 9.74
N LEU A 121 -9.93 -15.55 9.86
CA LEU A 121 -9.67 -16.27 11.11
C LEU A 121 -8.20 -16.17 11.50
N SER A 122 -7.29 -16.42 10.56
CA SER A 122 -5.82 -16.33 10.79
C SER A 122 -5.41 -14.93 11.25
N GLY A 123 -5.91 -13.88 10.58
CA GLY A 123 -5.60 -12.50 10.98
C GLY A 123 -6.13 -12.15 12.37
N ARG A 124 -7.36 -12.58 12.69
CA ARG A 124 -7.95 -12.37 14.02
C ARG A 124 -7.20 -13.13 15.10
N GLN A 125 -6.84 -14.38 14.84
CA GLN A 125 -6.10 -15.21 15.77
C GLN A 125 -4.75 -14.58 16.09
N LEU A 126 -3.99 -14.16 15.08
CA LEU A 126 -2.69 -13.53 15.27
C LEU A 126 -2.79 -12.25 16.12
N VAL A 127 -3.79 -11.39 15.86
CA VAL A 127 -4.01 -10.19 16.67
C VAL A 127 -4.29 -10.53 18.12
N ASN A 128 -5.12 -11.56 18.39
CA ASN A 128 -5.42 -12.00 19.74
C ASN A 128 -4.20 -12.60 20.46
N GLU A 129 -3.43 -13.44 19.78
CA GLU A 129 -2.19 -14.01 20.31
C GLU A 129 -1.19 -12.92 20.70
N VAL A 130 -1.08 -11.85 19.88
CA VAL A 130 -0.22 -10.71 20.18
C VAL A 130 -0.73 -9.96 21.43
N LYS A 131 -2.05 -9.73 21.54
CA LYS A 131 -2.64 -9.09 22.75
C LYS A 131 -2.35 -9.91 24.01
N GLU A 132 -2.55 -11.21 23.96
CA GLU A 132 -2.32 -12.12 25.09
C GLU A 132 -0.84 -12.21 25.47
N LYS A 133 0.05 -12.39 24.49
CA LYS A 133 1.49 -12.51 24.71
C LYS A 133 2.10 -11.25 25.28
N ILE A 134 1.74 -10.08 24.73
CA ILE A 134 2.31 -8.78 25.13
C ILE A 134 1.53 -8.16 26.30
N LYS A 135 0.36 -8.70 26.63
CA LYS A 135 -0.54 -8.21 27.71
C LYS A 135 -0.95 -6.74 27.49
N LYS A 136 -1.34 -6.40 26.28
CA LYS A 136 -1.87 -5.08 25.90
C LYS A 136 -3.26 -5.23 25.30
N ASP A 137 -4.16 -4.29 25.57
CA ASP A 137 -5.55 -4.35 25.12
C ASP A 137 -5.72 -3.93 23.66
N LYS A 138 -4.82 -3.11 23.17
CA LYS A 138 -4.89 -2.53 21.83
C LYS A 138 -3.69 -2.92 20.99
N VAL A 139 -3.91 -3.02 19.66
CA VAL A 139 -2.89 -3.38 18.68
C VAL A 139 -2.82 -2.33 17.59
N VAL A 140 -1.60 -1.92 17.27
CA VAL A 140 -1.28 -1.13 16.08
C VAL A 140 -0.49 -2.00 15.11
N VAL A 141 -0.92 -2.07 13.85
CA VAL A 141 -0.05 -2.56 12.77
C VAL A 141 0.77 -1.38 12.28
N PHE A 142 2.08 -1.50 12.33
CA PHE A 142 3.00 -0.45 11.89
C PHE A 142 3.81 -0.90 10.68
N GLN A 143 3.64 -0.23 9.52
CA GLN A 143 4.46 -0.40 8.32
C GLN A 143 5.38 0.81 8.13
N PRO A 144 6.59 0.80 8.67
CA PRO A 144 7.50 1.95 8.58
C PRO A 144 8.24 2.04 7.26
N PHE A 145 8.31 0.96 6.48
CA PHE A 145 9.17 0.86 5.32
C PHE A 145 8.38 0.82 4.01
N GLY A 146 8.80 1.65 3.05
CA GLY A 146 8.39 1.57 1.67
C GLY A 146 9.22 0.54 0.89
N ARG A 147 8.76 0.16 -0.30
CA ARG A 147 9.47 -0.81 -1.18
C ARG A 147 10.87 -0.36 -1.63
N GLY A 148 11.17 0.94 -1.50
CA GLY A 148 12.46 1.50 -1.95
C GLY A 148 13.60 1.29 -0.97
N ILE A 149 13.38 0.63 0.16
CA ILE A 149 14.40 0.43 1.17
C ILE A 149 15.41 -0.63 0.74
N GLU A 150 16.67 -0.33 0.97
CA GLU A 150 17.82 -1.21 0.71
C GLU A 150 18.64 -1.35 1.99
N HIS A 151 19.25 -2.52 2.18
CA HIS A 151 20.18 -2.74 3.27
C HIS A 151 21.61 -2.63 2.73
N ILE A 152 22.31 -1.56 3.07
CA ILE A 152 23.65 -1.23 2.60
C ILE A 152 24.56 -1.08 3.82
N ASP A 153 25.63 -1.85 3.90
CA ASP A 153 26.68 -1.77 4.94
C ASP A 153 26.12 -1.74 6.39
N GLY A 154 25.09 -2.54 6.66
CA GLY A 154 24.47 -2.61 7.98
C GLY A 154 23.47 -1.47 8.28
N SER A 155 23.22 -0.60 7.33
CA SER A 155 22.26 0.52 7.43
C SER A 155 21.08 0.32 6.49
N PHE A 156 19.90 0.78 6.89
CA PHE A 156 18.73 0.83 6.03
C PHE A 156 18.65 2.19 5.33
N VAL A 157 18.66 2.15 4.00
CA VAL A 157 18.60 3.35 3.16
C VAL A 157 17.38 3.26 2.25
N ASP A 158 16.46 4.22 2.32
CA ASP A 158 15.36 4.34 1.39
C ASP A 158 15.60 5.47 0.41
N ARG A 159 16.02 5.12 -0.79
CA ARG A 159 16.20 6.09 -1.87
C ARG A 159 14.89 6.72 -2.36
N SER A 160 13.74 6.21 -1.93
CA SER A 160 12.44 6.80 -2.27
C SER A 160 12.00 7.88 -1.29
N ASN A 161 12.70 8.05 -0.17
CA ASN A 161 12.36 8.98 0.90
C ASN A 161 10.90 8.87 1.36
N ARG A 162 10.38 7.63 1.45
CA ARG A 162 9.04 7.31 1.92
C ARG A 162 9.04 6.60 3.27
N SER A 163 10.12 5.88 3.58
CA SER A 163 10.26 5.15 4.84
C SER A 163 10.54 6.08 6.00
N PHE A 164 10.07 5.69 7.18
CA PHE A 164 10.45 6.34 8.44
C PHE A 164 11.93 6.14 8.71
N GLU A 165 12.56 7.11 9.36
CA GLU A 165 13.93 6.94 9.84
C GLU A 165 13.98 5.94 11.00
N PHE A 166 15.03 5.14 11.07
CA PHE A 166 15.15 4.05 12.04
C PHE A 166 15.09 4.54 13.49
N ARG A 167 15.65 5.73 13.76
CA ARG A 167 15.56 6.40 15.07
C ARG A 167 14.11 6.68 15.44
N ASP A 168 13.34 7.19 14.49
CA ASP A 168 11.96 7.62 14.72
C ASP A 168 11.03 6.41 14.88
N ILE A 169 11.29 5.32 14.13
CA ILE A 169 10.59 4.04 14.30
C ILE A 169 10.67 3.56 15.75
N LYS A 170 11.87 3.54 16.34
CA LYS A 170 12.06 3.12 17.73
C LYS A 170 11.30 4.01 18.71
N ASN A 171 11.39 5.32 18.52
CA ASN A 171 10.72 6.28 19.37
C ASN A 171 9.19 6.15 19.31
N ILE A 172 8.64 5.97 18.11
CA ILE A 172 7.21 5.73 17.90
C ILE A 172 6.77 4.44 18.60
N ILE A 173 7.50 3.33 18.41
CA ILE A 173 7.18 2.05 19.05
C ILE A 173 7.12 2.20 20.56
N ARG A 174 8.15 2.77 21.18
CA ARG A 174 8.19 3.00 22.63
C ARG A 174 7.00 3.81 23.13
N ARG A 175 6.71 4.93 22.47
CA ARG A 175 5.58 5.78 22.85
C ARG A 175 4.22 5.12 22.70
N LEU A 176 4.05 4.23 21.69
CA LEU A 176 2.84 3.42 21.56
C LEU A 176 2.74 2.39 22.70
N GLN A 177 3.83 1.74 23.05
CA GLN A 177 3.90 0.80 24.16
C GLN A 177 3.55 1.47 25.49
N ASP A 178 4.06 2.69 25.75
CA ASP A 178 3.73 3.51 26.91
C ASP A 178 2.24 3.90 26.96
N LYS A 179 1.56 3.94 25.80
CA LYS A 179 0.11 4.18 25.68
C LYS A 179 -0.73 2.91 25.70
N ASN A 180 -0.17 1.79 26.13
CA ASN A 180 -0.83 0.47 26.24
C ASN A 180 -1.20 -0.17 24.89
N TYR A 181 -0.41 0.09 23.83
CA TYR A 181 -0.56 -0.58 22.55
C TYR A 181 0.52 -1.65 22.36
N ALA A 182 0.12 -2.84 21.92
CA ALA A 182 1.04 -3.78 21.28
C ALA A 182 1.28 -3.35 19.83
N VAL A 183 2.49 -3.54 19.33
CA VAL A 183 2.85 -3.18 17.97
C VAL A 183 3.13 -4.45 17.16
N ILE A 184 2.46 -4.59 16.02
CA ILE A 184 2.78 -5.58 15.00
C ILE A 184 3.52 -4.86 13.89
N LEU A 185 4.80 -5.19 13.69
CA LEU A 185 5.61 -4.61 12.62
C LEU A 185 5.33 -5.32 11.30
N MET A 186 4.85 -4.59 10.32
CA MET A 186 4.68 -5.08 8.95
C MET A 186 5.93 -4.74 8.14
N SER A 187 6.78 -5.74 7.90
CA SER A 187 8.02 -5.61 7.15
C SER A 187 8.26 -6.83 6.28
N GLU A 188 8.90 -6.66 5.13
CA GLU A 188 9.32 -7.75 4.22
C GLU A 188 10.63 -8.41 4.69
N PHE A 189 11.32 -7.84 5.68
CA PHE A 189 12.59 -8.33 6.23
C PHE A 189 12.60 -8.22 7.74
N GLY A 190 13.44 -9.05 8.36
CA GLY A 190 13.68 -8.99 9.80
C GLY A 190 14.38 -7.70 10.19
N VAL A 191 13.89 -7.05 11.22
CA VAL A 191 14.49 -5.83 11.79
C VAL A 191 15.07 -6.15 13.16
N ASP A 192 16.37 -6.00 13.34
CA ASP A 192 17.02 -6.14 14.64
C ASP A 192 17.18 -4.78 15.32
N PHE A 193 16.34 -4.53 16.31
CA PHE A 193 16.38 -3.29 17.06
C PHE A 193 17.51 -3.23 18.12
N LYS A 194 18.29 -4.29 18.30
CA LYS A 194 19.41 -4.42 19.27
C LYS A 194 19.10 -4.01 20.73
N GLU A 195 17.85 -3.75 21.02
CA GLU A 195 17.37 -3.30 22.34
C GLU A 195 16.43 -4.35 22.93
N ALA A 196 16.82 -4.98 24.03
CA ALA A 196 16.09 -6.11 24.62
C ALA A 196 14.61 -5.78 24.91
N ASN A 197 14.33 -4.57 25.40
CA ASN A 197 12.98 -4.17 25.78
C ASN A 197 12.02 -4.00 24.62
N LEU A 198 12.51 -3.69 23.40
CA LEU A 198 11.64 -3.60 22.22
C LEU A 198 11.29 -4.98 21.65
N LYS A 199 12.17 -5.97 21.79
CA LYS A 199 11.94 -7.34 21.28
C LYS A 199 10.76 -8.03 21.95
N ASP A 200 10.60 -7.86 23.25
CA ASP A 200 9.60 -8.60 24.03
C ASP A 200 8.18 -8.04 23.88
N GLU A 201 8.06 -6.79 23.46
CA GLU A 201 6.79 -6.08 23.30
C GLU A 201 6.44 -5.78 21.81
N LEU A 202 7.17 -6.35 20.87
CA LEU A 202 7.00 -6.17 19.44
C LEU A 202 6.74 -7.51 18.77
N ALA A 203 5.69 -7.61 17.98
CA ALA A 203 5.43 -8.76 17.13
C ALA A 203 5.93 -8.50 15.70
N MET A 204 6.71 -9.42 15.16
CA MET A 204 7.17 -9.41 13.77
C MET A 204 6.81 -10.75 13.11
N PRO A 205 5.58 -10.94 12.65
CA PRO A 205 5.17 -12.18 12.00
C PRO A 205 5.93 -12.40 10.70
N GLU A 206 6.48 -13.59 10.53
CA GLU A 206 7.21 -13.99 9.34
C GLU A 206 6.32 -14.79 8.37
N ASN A 207 6.64 -14.72 7.07
CA ASN A 207 5.95 -15.48 6.03
C ASN A 207 4.43 -15.27 5.95
N VAL A 208 3.98 -14.08 6.31
CA VAL A 208 2.56 -13.71 6.26
C VAL A 208 2.19 -13.26 4.86
N GLY A 209 1.23 -13.95 4.23
CA GLY A 209 0.71 -13.55 2.93
C GLY A 209 -0.03 -12.20 2.99
N ILE A 210 0.00 -11.46 1.88
CA ILE A 210 -0.57 -10.11 1.77
C ILE A 210 -2.04 -10.05 2.20
N ARG A 211 -2.82 -11.06 1.86
CA ARG A 211 -4.24 -11.14 2.21
C ARG A 211 -4.47 -11.37 3.71
N VAL A 212 -3.59 -12.14 4.34
CA VAL A 212 -3.59 -12.30 5.80
C VAL A 212 -3.15 -11.01 6.48
N TRP A 213 -2.20 -10.24 5.91
CA TRP A 213 -1.88 -8.89 6.37
C TRP A 213 -3.11 -7.96 6.34
N ALA A 214 -3.92 -8.03 5.27
CA ALA A 214 -5.17 -7.27 5.22
C ALA A 214 -6.13 -7.67 6.36
N ALA A 215 -6.21 -8.96 6.68
CA ALA A 215 -7.01 -9.45 7.81
C ALA A 215 -6.45 -8.99 9.17
N ILE A 216 -5.12 -9.03 9.36
CA ILE A 216 -4.47 -8.50 10.58
C ILE A 216 -4.81 -7.01 10.75
N ILE A 217 -4.65 -6.21 9.70
CA ILE A 217 -4.97 -4.78 9.69
C ILE A 217 -6.46 -4.56 10.03
N LYS A 218 -7.36 -5.39 9.49
CA LYS A 218 -8.80 -5.33 9.76
C LYS A 218 -9.14 -5.52 11.24
N TYR A 219 -8.42 -6.39 11.93
CA TYR A 219 -8.69 -6.73 13.33
C TYR A 219 -7.83 -5.97 14.34
N ALA A 220 -6.82 -5.25 13.87
CA ALA A 220 -6.07 -4.30 14.69
C ALA A 220 -6.91 -3.05 15.02
N ASP A 221 -6.54 -2.36 16.07
CA ASP A 221 -7.22 -1.14 16.50
C ASP A 221 -6.86 0.06 15.62
N HIS A 222 -5.67 0.05 15.02
CA HIS A 222 -5.18 1.11 14.15
C HIS A 222 -4.08 0.60 13.20
N PHE A 223 -4.00 1.18 12.00
CA PHE A 223 -2.87 1.03 11.10
C PHE A 223 -2.05 2.33 11.09
N LEU A 224 -0.75 2.23 11.25
CA LEU A 224 0.22 3.31 11.06
C LEU A 224 1.19 2.92 9.95
N GLY A 225 1.46 3.80 9.01
CA GLY A 225 2.43 3.47 7.96
C GLY A 225 2.85 4.64 7.10
N CYS A 226 3.81 4.37 6.22
CA CYS A 226 4.22 5.28 5.16
C CYS A 226 3.40 5.05 3.87
N ASP A 227 3.70 5.81 2.81
CA ASP A 227 3.19 5.54 1.46
C ASP A 227 3.71 4.19 0.94
N SER A 228 2.94 3.14 1.21
CA SER A 228 3.24 1.77 0.82
C SER A 228 1.98 0.90 0.79
N LEU A 229 2.13 -0.42 0.55
CA LEU A 229 1.04 -1.38 0.43
C LEU A 229 0.02 -1.32 1.59
N GLY A 230 0.48 -1.21 2.83
CA GLY A 230 -0.37 -1.30 4.01
C GLY A 230 -1.47 -0.26 4.07
N GLN A 231 -1.23 0.98 3.61
CA GLN A 231 -2.28 2.00 3.55
C GLN A 231 -3.42 1.59 2.60
N HIS A 232 -3.10 0.95 1.47
CA HIS A 232 -4.10 0.48 0.52
C HIS A 232 -4.89 -0.70 1.08
N LEU A 233 -4.23 -1.62 1.79
CA LEU A 233 -4.89 -2.69 2.51
C LEU A 233 -5.82 -2.14 3.61
N ALA A 234 -5.33 -1.19 4.41
CA ALA A 234 -6.11 -0.53 5.47
C ALA A 234 -7.36 0.15 4.91
N TYR A 235 -7.21 0.85 3.77
CA TYR A 235 -8.33 1.44 3.06
C TYR A 235 -9.34 0.39 2.58
N CYS A 236 -8.88 -0.72 1.97
CA CYS A 236 -9.74 -1.79 1.48
C CYS A 236 -10.59 -2.44 2.59
N VAL A 237 -10.06 -2.54 3.83
CA VAL A 237 -10.73 -3.21 4.95
C VAL A 237 -11.39 -2.25 5.95
N ASP A 238 -11.49 -0.95 5.62
CA ASP A 238 -12.08 0.10 6.48
C ASP A 238 -11.40 0.24 7.85
N SER A 239 -10.09 0.02 7.91
CA SER A 239 -9.33 0.21 9.14
C SER A 239 -9.06 1.69 9.40
N LYS A 240 -9.15 2.09 10.67
CA LYS A 240 -8.63 3.40 11.09
C LYS A 240 -7.13 3.44 10.82
N SER A 241 -6.67 4.47 10.14
CA SER A 241 -5.28 4.54 9.73
C SER A 241 -4.68 5.94 9.86
N THR A 242 -3.38 5.97 10.12
CA THR A 242 -2.55 7.16 10.02
C THR A 242 -1.46 6.87 8.99
N VAL A 243 -1.40 7.69 7.96
CA VAL A 243 -0.43 7.57 6.87
C VAL A 243 0.48 8.78 6.89
N VAL A 244 1.78 8.54 6.97
CA VAL A 244 2.78 9.60 6.90
C VAL A 244 3.35 9.60 5.48
N THR A 245 3.24 10.73 4.80
CA THR A 245 3.78 10.94 3.46
C THR A 245 4.95 11.91 3.50
N GLY A 246 5.98 11.65 2.72
CA GLY A 246 7.15 12.50 2.59
C GLY A 246 7.31 12.97 1.15
N SER A 247 8.05 12.22 0.35
CA SER A 247 8.39 12.56 -1.03
C SER A 247 7.23 12.48 -2.02
N THR A 248 6.07 11.94 -1.63
CA THR A 248 4.91 11.75 -2.51
C THR A 248 3.73 12.61 -2.09
N PHE A 249 2.98 13.16 -3.05
CA PHE A 249 1.80 13.96 -2.78
C PHE A 249 0.63 13.10 -2.28
N PRO A 250 0.00 13.45 -1.13
CA PRO A 250 -1.13 12.69 -0.59
C PRO A 250 -2.27 12.46 -1.57
N ILE A 251 -2.61 13.46 -2.40
CA ILE A 251 -3.66 13.35 -3.40
C ILE A 251 -3.39 12.26 -4.44
N ASN A 252 -2.12 12.02 -4.75
CA ASN A 252 -1.74 11.00 -5.73
C ASN A 252 -1.76 9.58 -5.14
N VAL A 253 -1.31 9.43 -3.89
CA VAL A 253 -0.95 8.11 -3.34
C VAL A 253 -1.81 7.65 -2.18
N SER A 254 -2.61 8.54 -1.58
CA SER A 254 -3.39 8.24 -0.40
C SER A 254 -4.88 8.59 -0.58
N TYR A 255 -5.62 8.72 0.50
CA TYR A 255 -7.08 8.82 0.52
C TYR A 255 -7.55 10.02 1.35
N PRO A 256 -7.26 11.27 0.93
CA PRO A 256 -7.55 12.48 1.73
C PRO A 256 -9.03 12.67 2.05
N ASP A 257 -9.93 12.18 1.20
CA ASP A 257 -11.37 12.28 1.39
C ASP A 257 -11.96 11.18 2.29
N CYS A 258 -11.13 10.24 2.74
CA CYS A 258 -11.59 9.13 3.56
C CYS A 258 -11.53 9.48 5.06
N LYS A 259 -12.68 9.47 5.73
CA LYS A 259 -12.79 9.80 7.17
C LYS A 259 -12.01 8.86 8.11
N HIS A 260 -11.65 7.68 7.65
CA HIS A 260 -10.90 6.69 8.43
C HIS A 260 -9.38 6.81 8.25
N VAL A 261 -8.94 7.66 7.33
CA VAL A 261 -7.53 7.85 7.00
C VAL A 261 -7.09 9.24 7.46
N ASN A 262 -6.20 9.28 8.42
CA ASN A 262 -5.52 10.51 8.80
C ASN A 262 -4.20 10.58 8.02
N ILE A 263 -3.93 11.69 7.37
CA ILE A 263 -2.70 11.89 6.61
C ILE A 263 -1.88 12.95 7.32
N LEU A 264 -0.62 12.61 7.59
CA LEU A 264 0.39 13.53 8.08
C LEU A 264 1.39 13.76 6.94
N ASP A 265 1.31 14.93 6.32
CA ASP A 265 2.13 15.28 5.18
C ASP A 265 3.41 16.00 5.62
N MET A 266 4.51 15.25 5.70
CA MET A 266 5.83 15.79 6.07
C MET A 266 6.45 16.64 4.96
N GLY A 267 5.98 16.46 3.73
CA GLY A 267 6.53 17.13 2.55
C GLY A 267 5.79 18.40 2.12
N GLU A 268 4.78 18.83 2.86
CA GLU A 268 3.88 19.93 2.44
C GLU A 268 4.64 21.23 2.07
N LEU A 269 5.68 21.58 2.83
CA LEU A 269 6.46 22.80 2.61
C LEU A 269 7.76 22.59 1.82
N GLU A 270 8.24 21.36 1.71
CA GLU A 270 9.58 21.06 1.20
C GLU A 270 9.54 20.31 -0.13
N ARG A 271 8.44 19.62 -0.42
CA ARG A 271 8.32 18.81 -1.61
C ARG A 271 8.01 19.67 -2.83
N GLU A 272 8.89 19.64 -3.83
CA GLU A 272 8.70 20.31 -5.09
C GLU A 272 7.86 19.48 -6.07
N TYR A 273 8.11 18.17 -6.13
CA TYR A 273 7.38 17.22 -6.98
C TYR A 273 7.43 15.80 -6.42
N SER A 274 6.49 14.95 -6.81
CA SER A 274 6.57 13.53 -6.51
C SER A 274 7.61 12.85 -7.39
N PRO A 275 8.43 11.94 -6.84
CA PRO A 275 9.29 11.10 -7.65
C PRO A 275 8.42 10.25 -8.57
N ILE A 276 8.59 10.37 -9.86
CA ILE A 276 7.93 9.54 -10.85
C ILE A 276 8.92 8.58 -11.50
N ARG A 277 8.39 7.47 -11.97
CA ARG A 277 9.13 6.47 -12.71
C ARG A 277 8.85 6.65 -14.19
N ILE A 278 9.78 7.16 -14.95
CA ILE A 278 9.65 7.36 -16.39
C ILE A 278 9.97 6.06 -17.12
N ALA A 279 11.06 5.41 -16.74
CA ALA A 279 11.43 4.08 -17.23
C ALA A 279 11.47 3.09 -16.07
N VAL A 280 11.60 1.78 -16.36
CA VAL A 280 11.59 0.74 -15.34
C VAL A 280 12.66 0.98 -14.29
N ASP A 281 13.84 1.43 -14.69
CA ASP A 281 15.00 1.62 -13.81
C ASP A 281 15.32 3.07 -13.51
N GLU A 282 14.71 4.00 -14.24
CA GLU A 282 14.92 5.43 -14.00
C GLU A 282 14.01 5.93 -12.90
N ARG A 283 14.61 6.58 -11.94
CA ARG A 283 13.93 7.33 -10.91
C ARG A 283 14.34 8.77 -11.06
N LEU A 284 13.37 9.64 -11.25
CA LEU A 284 13.63 11.05 -11.27
C LEU A 284 14.19 11.53 -9.94
N ASP A 285 14.89 12.64 -10.03
CA ASP A 285 15.65 13.30 -8.98
C ASP A 285 14.92 13.30 -7.62
N ARG A 286 15.69 13.11 -6.56
CA ARG A 286 15.21 12.89 -5.21
C ARG A 286 15.88 13.82 -4.23
N LYS A 287 15.62 15.09 -4.38
CA LYS A 287 16.14 16.14 -3.49
C LYS A 287 15.42 16.20 -2.13
N HIS A 288 14.80 15.11 -1.71
CA HIS A 288 14.00 15.09 -0.50
C HIS A 288 14.65 14.30 0.65
N GLU A 289 15.98 14.28 0.67
CA GLU A 289 16.72 13.64 1.74
C GLU A 289 16.34 14.26 3.11
N GLY A 290 16.01 13.41 4.07
CA GLY A 290 15.59 13.85 5.40
C GLY A 290 14.13 14.31 5.53
N ILE A 291 13.34 14.33 4.44
CA ILE A 291 11.94 14.78 4.48
C ILE A 291 11.07 13.98 5.46
N MET A 292 11.44 12.72 5.75
CA MET A 292 10.75 11.85 6.71
C MET A 292 11.31 11.92 8.13
N SER A 293 12.30 12.80 8.38
CA SER A 293 12.89 12.99 9.71
C SER A 293 11.91 13.69 10.65
N MET A 294 11.73 13.14 11.84
CA MET A 294 10.75 13.64 12.81
C MET A 294 11.42 14.17 14.06
N ASN A 295 11.00 15.34 14.50
CA ASN A 295 11.26 15.83 15.84
C ASN A 295 10.23 15.27 16.84
N ASP A 296 10.42 15.55 18.11
CA ASP A 296 9.56 15.06 19.19
C ASP A 296 8.11 15.54 19.10
N ASP A 297 7.88 16.75 18.59
CA ASP A 297 6.53 17.30 18.42
C ASP A 297 5.77 16.57 17.30
N ILE A 298 6.43 16.28 16.19
CA ILE A 298 5.85 15.50 15.08
C ILE A 298 5.53 14.08 15.55
N ILE A 299 6.47 13.42 16.25
CA ILE A 299 6.21 12.09 16.80
C ILE A 299 5.03 12.12 17.77
N LYS A 300 4.91 13.15 18.58
CA LYS A 300 3.76 13.34 19.47
C LYS A 300 2.45 13.41 18.68
N VAL A 301 2.40 14.18 17.59
CA VAL A 301 1.23 14.25 16.71
C VAL A 301 0.90 12.88 16.10
N VAL A 302 1.89 12.11 15.63
CA VAL A 302 1.70 10.73 15.16
C VAL A 302 1.02 9.89 16.23
N ILE A 303 1.53 9.91 17.47
CA ILE A 303 0.98 9.12 18.59
C ILE A 303 -0.45 9.57 18.94
N GLU A 304 -0.71 10.86 19.00
CA GLU A 304 -2.04 11.41 19.28
C GLU A 304 -3.05 10.99 18.22
N THR A 305 -2.65 11.02 16.95
CA THR A 305 -3.51 10.59 15.83
C THR A 305 -3.85 9.10 15.92
N VAL A 306 -2.88 8.25 16.26
CA VAL A 306 -3.08 6.81 16.44
C VAL A 306 -3.95 6.52 17.66
N THR A 307 -3.74 7.21 18.76
CA THR A 307 -4.41 6.92 20.03
C THR A 307 -5.77 7.60 20.19
N GLY A 308 -6.11 8.56 19.30
CA GLY A 308 -7.34 9.34 19.36
C GLY A 308 -7.42 10.29 20.56
N LYS A 309 -6.29 10.60 21.19
CA LYS A 309 -6.20 11.59 22.26
C LYS A 309 -5.65 12.89 21.69
N LYS A 310 -6.45 13.94 21.79
CA LYS A 310 -5.97 15.31 21.58
C LYS A 310 -5.31 15.80 22.87
#